data_975200595e4eff7c5219f573c148e1e9
#
_entry.id   975200595e4eff7c5219f573c148e1e9
#
_cell.length_a   1.000
_cell.length_b   1.000
_cell.length_c   1.000
_cell.angle_alpha   90.00
_cell.angle_beta   90.00
_cell.angle_gamma   90.00
#
_symmetry.space_group_name_H-M   'P 1'
#
loop_
_entity.id
_entity.type
_entity.pdbx_description
1 polymer ?
#
loop_
_entity_poly.entity_id
_entity_poly.type
_entity_poly.pdbx_seq_one_letter_code
_entity_poly.pdbx_strand_id
1 'polypeptide(L)'
;MDNTNKLTWNRFAWLEKPIHPALSAITIEVALFAGIILLAIATRFYDLETRVMSHDESLHTYFSWLLYRGQGYQHTPMMHGPWQFHWIALSYFLFGVSDFTARIPSVLFSIATVGLMWYWRRYLGRTGALIAA
;
A
#
# COMPACT_ATOMS: atom_id res chain seq x y z
N MET A 1 -13.30 21.24 32.29
CA MET A 1 -13.63 20.52 31.05
C MET A 1 -13.25 21.43 29.89
N ASP A 2 -12.25 21.06 29.19
CA ASP A 2 -11.42 21.91 28.36
C ASP A 2 -12.12 22.33 27.05
N ASN A 3 -12.28 23.64 26.89
CA ASN A 3 -12.90 24.26 25.69
C ASN A 3 -11.99 24.21 24.46
N THR A 4 -10.73 23.83 24.63
CA THR A 4 -9.74 23.75 23.55
C THR A 4 -10.03 22.61 22.59
N ASN A 5 -10.62 21.49 23.05
CA ASN A 5 -10.98 20.36 22.21
C ASN A 5 -12.14 20.64 21.24
N LYS A 6 -13.06 21.54 21.57
CA LYS A 6 -14.16 21.90 20.66
C LYS A 6 -13.73 22.79 19.49
N LEU A 7 -12.70 23.60 19.67
CA LEU A 7 -12.20 24.52 18.64
C LEU A 7 -11.42 23.82 17.53
N THR A 8 -10.70 22.73 17.87
CA THR A 8 -9.92 21.98 16.88
C THR A 8 -10.79 21.13 15.94
N TRP A 9 -11.90 20.59 16.43
CA TRP A 9 -12.84 19.80 15.63
C TRP A 9 -13.60 20.63 14.59
N ASN A 10 -13.81 21.91 14.84
CA ASN A 10 -14.58 22.78 13.95
C ASN A 10 -13.77 23.28 12.73
N ARG A 11 -12.42 23.26 12.80
CA ARG A 11 -11.56 23.74 11.70
C ARG A 11 -11.62 22.87 10.45
N PHE A 12 -11.98 21.61 10.56
CA PHE A 12 -12.01 20.63 9.47
C PHE A 12 -13.41 20.07 9.20
N ALA A 13 -14.46 20.72 9.70
CA ALA A 13 -15.86 20.33 9.45
C ALA A 13 -16.21 20.30 7.95
N TRP A 14 -15.47 21.02 7.13
CA TRP A 14 -15.64 21.01 5.67
C TRP A 14 -15.33 19.63 5.04
N LEU A 15 -14.50 18.80 5.68
CA LEU A 15 -14.21 17.42 5.22
C LEU A 15 -15.46 16.52 5.28
N GLU A 16 -16.43 16.83 6.13
CA GLU A 16 -17.69 16.09 6.27
C GLU A 16 -18.73 16.48 5.22
N LYS A 17 -18.49 17.58 4.51
CA LYS A 17 -19.45 18.04 3.50
C LYS A 17 -19.48 17.05 2.33
N PRO A 18 -20.67 16.71 1.81
CA PRO A 18 -20.78 15.93 0.58
C PRO A 18 -20.21 16.73 -0.58
N ILE A 19 -19.57 16.03 -1.53
CA ILE A 19 -19.04 16.65 -2.75
C ILE A 19 -20.18 17.25 -3.58
N HIS A 20 -21.32 16.57 -3.61
CA HIS A 20 -22.51 16.98 -4.33
C HIS A 20 -23.77 16.57 -3.56
N PRO A 21 -24.85 17.39 -3.54
CA PRO A 21 -26.08 17.08 -2.82
C PRO A 21 -26.68 15.71 -3.17
N ALA A 22 -26.59 15.28 -4.44
CA ALA A 22 -27.07 13.98 -4.90
C ALA A 22 -26.19 12.80 -4.46
N LEU A 23 -24.97 13.04 -3.95
CA LEU A 23 -24.00 12.05 -3.52
C LEU A 23 -23.68 12.21 -2.02
N SER A 24 -24.72 12.27 -1.21
CA SER A 24 -24.60 12.55 0.23
C SER A 24 -23.70 11.58 1.00
N ALA A 25 -23.48 10.37 0.48
CA ALA A 25 -22.58 9.36 1.07
C ALA A 25 -21.09 9.64 0.78
N ILE A 26 -20.76 10.44 -0.24
CA ILE A 26 -19.39 10.74 -0.65
C ILE A 26 -19.01 12.12 -0.10
N THR A 27 -18.32 12.09 1.03
CA THR A 27 -17.77 13.32 1.63
C THR A 27 -16.45 13.72 0.96
N ILE A 28 -16.03 14.97 1.18
CA ILE A 28 -14.72 15.45 0.72
C ILE A 28 -13.59 14.57 1.26
N GLU A 29 -13.68 14.10 2.52
CA GLU A 29 -12.71 13.19 3.12
C GLU A 29 -12.58 11.90 2.31
N VAL A 30 -13.71 11.26 1.98
CA VAL A 30 -13.74 10.01 1.20
C VAL A 30 -13.13 10.22 -0.17
N ALA A 31 -13.44 11.34 -0.84
CA ALA A 31 -12.88 11.65 -2.16
C ALA A 31 -11.37 11.90 -2.12
N LEU A 32 -10.87 12.59 -1.10
CA LEU A 32 -9.42 12.80 -0.92
C LEU A 32 -8.70 11.46 -0.68
N PHE A 33 -9.23 10.60 0.19
CA PHE A 33 -8.66 9.25 0.37
C PHE A 33 -8.69 8.43 -0.92
N ALA A 34 -9.79 8.43 -1.64
CA ALA A 34 -9.89 7.74 -2.93
C ALA A 34 -8.86 8.29 -3.94
N GLY A 35 -8.70 9.60 -4.01
CA GLY A 35 -7.70 10.26 -4.84
C GLY A 35 -6.26 9.86 -4.46
N ILE A 36 -5.94 9.83 -3.17
CA ILE A 36 -4.62 9.39 -2.68
C ILE A 36 -4.37 7.91 -3.03
N ILE A 37 -5.36 7.04 -2.85
CA ILE A 37 -5.23 5.61 -3.21
C ILE A 37 -5.04 5.45 -4.72
N LEU A 38 -5.81 6.15 -5.54
CA LEU A 38 -5.66 6.12 -7.00
C LEU A 38 -4.27 6.62 -7.43
N LEU A 39 -3.80 7.70 -6.83
CA LEU A 39 -2.45 8.22 -7.06
C LEU A 39 -1.38 7.21 -6.61
N ALA A 40 -1.59 6.56 -5.47
CA ALA A 40 -0.70 5.51 -4.99
C ALA A 40 -0.65 4.32 -5.96
N ILE A 41 -1.79 3.88 -6.50
CA ILE A 41 -1.84 2.83 -7.52
C ILE A 41 -1.09 3.29 -8.78
N ALA A 42 -1.45 4.46 -9.32
CA ALA A 42 -0.86 4.97 -10.55
C ALA A 42 0.67 5.09 -10.45
N THR A 43 1.17 5.71 -9.38
CA THR A 43 2.62 5.94 -9.21
C THR A 43 3.42 4.68 -8.94
N ARG A 44 2.82 3.66 -8.32
CA ARG A 44 3.52 2.41 -7.98
C ARG A 44 3.52 1.39 -9.12
N PHE A 45 2.52 1.43 -9.99
CA PHE A 45 2.49 0.57 -11.18
C PHE A 45 3.15 1.22 -12.39
N TYR A 46 3.37 2.54 -12.36
CA TYR A 46 4.04 3.24 -13.45
C TYR A 46 5.50 2.76 -13.57
N ASP A 47 5.88 2.31 -14.74
CA ASP A 47 7.23 1.83 -15.08
C ASP A 47 7.81 0.78 -14.12
N LEU A 48 6.97 -0.11 -13.59
CA LEU A 48 7.34 -1.05 -12.55
C LEU A 48 8.47 -2.01 -12.97
N GLU A 49 8.59 -2.32 -14.27
CA GLU A 49 9.59 -3.27 -14.79
C GLU A 49 10.82 -2.61 -15.42
N THR A 50 10.83 -1.29 -15.65
CA THR A 50 11.93 -0.62 -16.37
C THR A 50 13.18 -0.43 -15.51
N ARG A 51 13.02 -0.38 -14.20
CA ARG A 51 14.13 -0.21 -13.27
C ARG A 51 14.92 -1.51 -13.10
N VAL A 52 16.23 -1.44 -13.22
CA VAL A 52 17.14 -2.55 -12.90
C VAL A 52 16.96 -2.96 -11.44
N MET A 53 16.92 -4.28 -11.18
CA MET A 53 16.81 -4.81 -9.83
C MET A 53 18.04 -4.46 -9.00
N SER A 54 17.81 -4.06 -7.74
CA SER A 54 18.89 -3.92 -6.76
C SER A 54 19.40 -5.31 -6.34
N HIS A 55 20.56 -5.33 -5.65
CA HIS A 55 21.15 -6.59 -5.18
C HIS A 55 20.17 -7.38 -4.31
N ASP A 56 19.56 -6.75 -3.31
CA ASP A 56 18.60 -7.40 -2.41
C ASP A 56 17.33 -7.86 -3.15
N GLU A 57 16.84 -7.05 -4.07
CA GLU A 57 15.69 -7.40 -4.90
C GLU A 57 15.99 -8.65 -5.76
N SER A 58 17.19 -8.72 -6.34
CA SER A 58 17.64 -9.86 -7.14
C SER A 58 17.71 -11.14 -6.30
N LEU A 59 18.20 -11.06 -5.06
CA LEU A 59 18.22 -12.19 -4.13
C LEU A 59 16.80 -12.71 -3.84
N HIS A 60 15.89 -11.83 -3.47
CA HIS A 60 14.51 -12.21 -3.22
C HIS A 60 13.84 -12.84 -4.45
N THR A 61 14.05 -12.24 -5.60
CA THR A 61 13.52 -12.72 -6.89
C THR A 61 14.05 -14.09 -7.25
N TYR A 62 15.37 -14.31 -7.14
CA TYR A 62 16.03 -15.57 -7.48
C TYR A 62 15.55 -16.72 -6.56
N PHE A 63 15.57 -16.53 -5.24
CA PHE A 63 15.15 -17.58 -4.30
C PHE A 63 13.64 -17.83 -4.38
N SER A 64 12.83 -16.83 -4.68
CA SER A 64 11.41 -17.01 -4.95
C SER A 64 11.16 -17.81 -6.21
N TRP A 65 11.99 -17.62 -7.24
CA TRP A 65 11.95 -18.43 -8.46
C TRP A 65 12.33 -19.88 -8.21
N LEU A 66 13.36 -20.15 -7.40
CA LEU A 66 13.70 -21.52 -6.99
C LEU A 66 12.54 -22.19 -6.24
N LEU A 67 11.89 -21.46 -5.31
CA LEU A 67 10.70 -21.92 -4.61
C LEU A 67 9.56 -22.24 -5.59
N TYR A 68 9.28 -21.35 -6.52
CA TYR A 68 8.29 -21.55 -7.58
C TYR A 68 8.58 -22.78 -8.43
N ARG A 69 9.86 -23.06 -8.71
CA ARG A 69 10.32 -24.25 -9.46
C ARG A 69 10.26 -25.55 -8.66
N GLY A 70 9.79 -25.52 -7.42
CA GLY A 70 9.68 -26.70 -6.56
C GLY A 70 11.00 -27.14 -5.89
N GLN A 71 12.03 -26.28 -5.90
CA GLN A 71 13.32 -26.61 -5.25
C GLN A 71 13.31 -26.36 -3.73
N GLY A 72 12.16 -25.90 -3.21
CA GLY A 72 11.98 -25.64 -1.80
C GLY A 72 12.57 -24.31 -1.33
N TYR A 73 12.22 -23.94 -0.10
CA TYR A 73 12.77 -22.76 0.58
C TYR A 73 13.80 -23.23 1.61
N GLN A 74 15.02 -22.71 1.52
CA GLN A 74 16.06 -22.94 2.50
C GLN A 74 16.29 -21.66 3.30
N HIS A 75 16.08 -21.74 4.62
CA HIS A 75 16.40 -20.64 5.50
C HIS A 75 17.91 -20.57 5.74
N THR A 76 18.54 -19.49 5.30
CA THR A 76 19.95 -19.20 5.58
C THR A 76 20.07 -17.90 6.37
N PRO A 77 21.13 -17.69 7.17
CA PRO A 77 21.34 -16.43 7.90
C PRO A 77 21.45 -15.20 7.01
N MET A 78 21.75 -15.39 5.73
CA MET A 78 21.87 -14.31 4.74
C MET A 78 20.52 -13.92 4.10
N MET A 79 19.48 -14.71 4.33
CA MET A 79 18.15 -14.46 3.76
C MET A 79 17.23 -13.83 4.81
N HIS A 80 16.47 -12.85 4.38
CA HIS A 80 15.38 -12.27 5.15
C HIS A 80 14.28 -13.31 5.41
N GLY A 81 13.31 -12.99 6.26
CA GLY A 81 12.24 -13.91 6.63
C GLY A 81 11.46 -14.46 5.42
N PRO A 82 10.79 -15.64 5.58
CA PRO A 82 10.20 -16.39 4.47
C PRO A 82 9.02 -15.70 3.77
N TRP A 83 8.42 -14.72 4.41
CA TRP A 83 7.19 -14.06 3.97
C TRP A 83 7.28 -13.52 2.53
N GLN A 84 8.29 -12.73 2.23
CA GLN A 84 8.45 -12.10 0.92
C GLN A 84 8.69 -13.12 -0.19
N PHE A 85 9.48 -14.16 0.07
CA PHE A 85 9.78 -15.22 -0.91
C PHE A 85 8.51 -15.97 -1.33
N HIS A 86 7.64 -16.30 -0.39
CA HIS A 86 6.39 -17.01 -0.67
C HIS A 86 5.41 -16.13 -1.47
N TRP A 87 5.32 -14.84 -1.18
CA TRP A 87 4.46 -13.93 -1.93
C TRP A 87 4.95 -13.71 -3.36
N ILE A 88 6.26 -13.59 -3.58
CA ILE A 88 6.81 -13.47 -4.92
C ILE A 88 6.62 -14.80 -5.68
N ALA A 89 6.87 -15.96 -5.04
CA ALA A 89 6.64 -17.26 -5.66
C ALA A 89 5.16 -17.46 -6.03
N LEU A 90 4.22 -17.03 -5.19
CA LEU A 90 2.79 -17.03 -5.48
C LEU A 90 2.47 -16.12 -6.69
N SER A 91 3.08 -14.93 -6.75
CA SER A 91 2.92 -14.02 -7.89
C SER A 91 3.40 -14.66 -9.19
N TYR A 92 4.53 -15.38 -9.16
CA TYR A 92 5.02 -16.14 -10.31
C TYR A 92 4.08 -17.27 -10.72
N PHE A 93 3.49 -17.95 -9.74
CA PHE A 93 2.53 -19.01 -10.01
C PHE A 93 1.24 -18.49 -10.69
N LEU A 94 0.77 -17.32 -10.27
CA LEU A 94 -0.49 -16.75 -10.79
C LEU A 94 -0.33 -16.02 -12.13
N PHE A 95 0.80 -15.33 -12.33
CA PHE A 95 0.96 -14.36 -13.42
C PHE A 95 2.17 -14.65 -14.33
N GLY A 96 2.94 -15.69 -14.03
CA GLY A 96 4.18 -15.99 -14.74
C GLY A 96 5.39 -15.23 -14.19
N VAL A 97 6.59 -15.62 -14.64
CA VAL A 97 7.88 -15.07 -14.16
C VAL A 97 8.27 -13.86 -14.97
N SER A 98 8.34 -12.71 -14.32
CA SER A 98 8.88 -11.46 -14.87
C SER A 98 9.32 -10.50 -13.78
N ASP A 99 10.06 -9.44 -14.10
CA ASP A 99 10.44 -8.38 -13.18
C ASP A 99 9.20 -7.63 -12.64
N PHE A 100 8.20 -7.47 -13.48
CA PHE A 100 6.91 -6.90 -13.08
C PHE A 100 6.23 -7.74 -12.00
N THR A 101 6.09 -9.05 -12.23
CA THR A 101 5.39 -9.96 -11.31
C THR A 101 6.16 -10.16 -10.01
N ALA A 102 7.49 -10.06 -10.02
CA ALA A 102 8.32 -10.06 -8.82
C ALA A 102 7.98 -8.90 -7.87
N ARG A 103 7.60 -7.75 -8.42
CA ARG A 103 7.34 -6.51 -7.68
C ARG A 103 5.90 -6.34 -7.23
N ILE A 104 4.95 -7.10 -7.81
CA ILE A 104 3.53 -7.03 -7.46
C ILE A 104 3.29 -7.11 -5.94
N PRO A 105 3.85 -8.08 -5.20
CA PRO A 105 3.59 -8.18 -3.76
C PRO A 105 3.98 -6.91 -2.99
N SER A 106 5.17 -6.36 -3.27
CA SER A 106 5.65 -5.14 -2.61
C SER A 106 4.76 -3.93 -2.92
N VAL A 107 4.31 -3.81 -4.16
CA VAL A 107 3.37 -2.75 -4.58
C VAL A 107 2.03 -2.90 -3.86
N LEU A 108 1.47 -4.09 -3.79
CA LEU A 108 0.20 -4.34 -3.11
C LEU A 108 0.28 -4.02 -1.61
N PHE A 109 1.35 -4.43 -0.92
CA PHE A 109 1.55 -4.10 0.48
C PHE A 109 1.73 -2.58 0.69
N SER A 110 2.42 -1.91 -0.21
CA SER A 110 2.57 -0.45 -0.16
C SER A 110 1.22 0.27 -0.30
N ILE A 111 0.38 -0.13 -1.26
CA ILE A 111 -0.97 0.43 -1.44
C ILE A 111 -1.86 0.10 -0.23
N ALA A 112 -1.78 -1.13 0.28
CA ALA A 112 -2.52 -1.53 1.47
C ALA A 112 -2.15 -0.69 2.70
N THR A 113 -0.86 -0.32 2.85
CA THR A 113 -0.39 0.56 3.93
C THR A 113 -1.03 1.95 3.84
N VAL A 114 -1.11 2.52 2.63
CA VAL A 114 -1.84 3.79 2.40
C VAL A 114 -3.32 3.63 2.77
N GLY A 115 -3.96 2.54 2.33
CA GLY A 115 -5.36 2.25 2.65
C GLY A 115 -5.63 2.06 4.15
N LEU A 116 -4.66 1.50 4.90
CA LEU A 116 -4.77 1.32 6.35
C LEU A 116 -4.89 2.64 7.09
N MET A 117 -4.42 3.76 6.56
CA MET A 117 -4.55 5.09 7.16
C MET A 117 -6.03 5.46 7.36
N TRP A 118 -6.94 4.94 6.53
CA TRP A 118 -8.37 5.08 6.74
C TRP A 118 -8.84 4.55 8.10
N TYR A 119 -8.34 3.41 8.57
CA TYR A 119 -8.65 2.85 9.88
C TYR A 119 -7.99 3.61 11.03
N TRP A 120 -6.78 4.11 10.78
CA TRP A 120 -6.02 4.86 11.78
C TRP A 120 -6.55 6.28 12.00
N ARG A 121 -7.46 6.78 11.15
CA ARG A 121 -8.08 8.11 11.30
C ARG A 121 -8.75 8.33 12.66
N ARG A 122 -9.21 7.25 13.32
CA ARG A 122 -9.80 7.30 14.66
C ARG A 122 -8.79 7.68 15.75
N TYR A 123 -7.51 7.44 15.51
CA TYR A 123 -6.41 7.74 16.43
C TYR A 123 -5.67 9.02 16.03
N LEU A 124 -5.38 9.20 14.75
CA LEU A 124 -4.63 10.31 14.19
C LEU A 124 -5.49 11.54 13.92
N GLY A 125 -6.81 11.40 14.00
CA GLY A 125 -7.75 12.37 13.48
C GLY A 125 -7.79 12.34 11.94
N ARG A 126 -8.80 12.97 11.35
CA ARG A 126 -9.03 12.95 9.89
C ARG A 126 -7.87 13.56 9.10
N THR A 127 -7.46 14.75 9.51
CA THR A 127 -6.36 15.47 8.83
C THR A 127 -5.03 14.74 9.00
N GLY A 128 -4.75 14.20 10.19
CA GLY A 128 -3.54 13.41 10.46
C GLY A 128 -3.47 12.17 9.58
N ALA A 129 -4.59 11.46 9.41
CA ALA A 129 -4.67 10.28 8.56
C ALA A 129 -4.49 10.60 7.07
N LEU A 130 -5.05 11.73 6.58
CA LEU A 130 -4.86 12.19 5.20
C LEU A 130 -3.41 12.60 4.91
N ILE A 131 -2.71 13.19 5.88
CA ILE A 131 -1.30 13.56 5.74
C ILE A 131 -0.40 12.33 5.79
N ALA A 132 -0.77 11.31 6.57
CA ALA A 132 -0.02 10.08 6.72
C ALA A 132 -0.21 9.10 5.56
N ALA A 133 -1.30 9.25 4.80
CA ALA A 133 -1.63 8.42 3.64
C ALA A 133 -0.84 8.86 2.41
#